data_2a64b3b8ef6194ecce6f7eb16703e310
#
_entry.id   2a64b3b8ef6194ecce6f7eb16703e310
#
_cell.length_a   1.000
_cell.length_b   1.000
_cell.length_c   1.000
_cell.angle_alpha   90.00
_cell.angle_beta   90.00
_cell.angle_gamma   90.00
#
_symmetry.space_group_name_H-M   'P 1'
#
loop_
_entity.id
_entity.type
_entity.pdbx_description
1 polymer ?
#
loop_
_entity_poly.entity_id
_entity_poly.type
_entity_poly.pdbx_seq_one_letter_code
_entity_poly.pdbx_strand_id
1 'polypeptide(L)'
;MFRRFLVVAGALALLAACSHSPEPAPGGPGGPIGPGGSSRFGPGSQQDLASTAGDRVFFAYDQADISSEGQQILQRQAQWLQRYPNVSVTIEGHCDERGTREYNLALGERRAQAVKNVLVALGIPAARVSTISYGKERPEIPHSDDQSYAQNRRGVTTVN
;
A
#
# COMPACT_ATOMS: atom_id res chain seq x y z
N MET A 1 -39.50 -69.04 -20.00
CA MET A 1 -40.94 -68.69 -20.23
C MET A 1 -41.01 -67.18 -20.50
N PHE A 2 -41.46 -66.91 -21.72
CA PHE A 2 -42.41 -65.86 -22.19
C PHE A 2 -42.18 -64.42 -21.69
N ARG A 3 -41.70 -63.52 -22.61
CA ARG A 3 -42.51 -62.52 -23.38
C ARG A 3 -42.88 -61.27 -22.54
N ARG A 4 -42.66 -60.05 -22.92
CA ARG A 4 -43.07 -59.35 -24.15
C ARG A 4 -42.38 -58.01 -24.25
N PHE A 5 -42.04 -57.63 -25.47
CA PHE A 5 -41.75 -56.31 -26.02
C PHE A 5 -42.80 -55.28 -25.64
N LEU A 6 -42.30 -54.02 -25.42
CA LEU A 6 -43.03 -52.87 -25.92
C LEU A 6 -42.05 -51.71 -26.16
N VAL A 7 -41.94 -51.39 -27.41
CA VAL A 7 -41.28 -50.20 -27.97
C VAL A 7 -42.25 -49.04 -27.80
N VAL A 8 -41.81 -47.92 -27.24
CA VAL A 8 -42.48 -46.62 -27.46
C VAL A 8 -41.42 -45.64 -27.82
N ALA A 9 -41.45 -45.20 -29.05
CA ALA A 9 -40.74 -44.06 -29.61
C ALA A 9 -41.43 -42.78 -29.14
N GLY A 10 -40.62 -41.74 -28.89
CA GLY A 10 -41.25 -40.44 -28.68
C GLY A 10 -40.30 -39.34 -28.26
N ALA A 11 -40.02 -38.48 -29.20
CA ALA A 11 -39.73 -37.05 -29.10
C ALA A 11 -38.35 -36.60 -28.66
N LEU A 12 -37.54 -36.31 -29.66
CA LEU A 12 -36.38 -35.40 -29.66
C LEU A 12 -36.87 -33.97 -29.36
N ALA A 13 -36.55 -33.45 -28.20
CA ALA A 13 -36.68 -32.01 -27.93
C ALA A 13 -35.26 -31.37 -27.92
N LEU A 14 -34.94 -30.70 -29.02
CA LEU A 14 -33.78 -29.83 -29.16
C LEU A 14 -33.97 -28.58 -28.30
N LEU A 15 -33.34 -28.54 -27.14
CA LEU A 15 -33.18 -27.32 -26.38
C LEU A 15 -31.90 -26.64 -26.90
N ALA A 16 -32.09 -25.65 -27.78
CA ALA A 16 -31.06 -24.68 -28.15
C ALA A 16 -30.72 -23.80 -26.92
N ALA A 17 -29.63 -24.12 -26.26
CA ALA A 17 -29.05 -23.24 -25.27
C ALA A 17 -28.40 -22.04 -26.01
N CYS A 18 -29.06 -20.90 -25.98
CA CYS A 18 -28.45 -19.63 -26.37
C CYS A 18 -27.39 -19.30 -25.34
N SER A 19 -26.15 -19.57 -25.65
CA SER A 19 -25.00 -19.01 -24.95
C SER A 19 -24.91 -17.52 -25.29
N HIS A 20 -25.41 -16.69 -24.38
CA HIS A 20 -25.24 -15.25 -24.44
C HIS A 20 -23.82 -14.95 -23.94
N SER A 21 -22.86 -14.78 -24.84
CA SER A 21 -21.60 -14.13 -24.54
C SER A 21 -21.87 -12.65 -24.33
N PRO A 22 -21.46 -12.02 -23.20
CA PRO A 22 -21.55 -10.58 -23.09
C PRO A 22 -20.58 -9.95 -24.09
N GLU A 23 -21.13 -9.21 -25.02
CA GLU A 23 -20.42 -8.35 -25.97
C GLU A 23 -19.67 -7.27 -25.20
N PRO A 24 -18.35 -7.04 -25.43
CA PRO A 24 -17.63 -5.95 -24.79
C PRO A 24 -18.21 -4.63 -25.30
N ALA A 25 -18.68 -3.81 -24.37
CA ALA A 25 -19.15 -2.45 -24.66
C ALA A 25 -18.07 -1.66 -25.42
N PRO A 26 -18.45 -0.84 -26.45
CA PRO A 26 -17.48 -0.03 -27.18
C PRO A 26 -16.86 1.00 -26.24
N GLY A 27 -15.53 0.94 -26.14
CA GLY A 27 -14.73 1.84 -25.33
C GLY A 27 -15.03 3.29 -25.67
N GLY A 28 -15.39 4.07 -24.66
CA GLY A 28 -15.41 5.53 -24.75
C GLY A 28 -13.99 6.06 -25.08
N PRO A 29 -13.89 7.22 -25.76
CA PRO A 29 -12.60 7.76 -26.18
C PRO A 29 -11.76 8.07 -24.93
N GLY A 30 -10.64 7.33 -24.79
CA GLY A 30 -9.63 7.61 -23.77
C GLY A 30 -9.07 9.02 -24.01
N GLY A 31 -9.34 9.93 -23.10
CA GLY A 31 -8.67 11.21 -23.07
C GLY A 31 -7.15 11.01 -22.97
N PRO A 32 -6.33 11.93 -23.50
CA PRO A 32 -4.88 11.81 -23.42
C PRO A 32 -4.43 11.82 -21.97
N ILE A 33 -3.76 10.73 -21.57
CA ILE A 33 -3.10 10.61 -20.26
C ILE A 33 -1.95 11.62 -20.30
N GLY A 34 -2.09 12.73 -19.58
CA GLY A 34 -1.03 13.71 -19.41
C GLY A 34 0.20 13.04 -18.76
N PRO A 35 1.42 13.46 -19.14
CA PRO A 35 2.64 12.93 -18.55
C PRO A 35 2.73 13.38 -17.08
N GLY A 36 2.46 12.50 -16.11
CA GLY A 36 2.65 12.80 -14.68
C GLY A 36 1.71 12.12 -13.70
N GLY A 37 0.69 11.39 -14.14
CA GLY A 37 -0.16 10.61 -13.23
C GLY A 37 0.45 9.23 -12.96
N SER A 38 1.13 9.03 -11.82
CA SER A 38 1.43 7.69 -11.32
C SER A 38 0.11 6.94 -11.18
N SER A 39 -0.11 5.91 -12.00
CA SER A 39 -1.29 5.07 -11.84
C SER A 39 -1.22 4.41 -10.45
N ARG A 40 -2.36 4.34 -9.75
CA ARG A 40 -2.42 3.77 -8.38
C ARG A 40 -1.87 2.34 -8.27
N PHE A 41 -1.62 1.67 -9.40
CA PHE A 41 -1.25 0.26 -9.51
C PHE A 41 -0.11 -0.02 -10.49
N GLY A 42 0.64 1.00 -10.92
CA GLY A 42 1.74 0.86 -11.88
C GLY A 42 3.12 1.05 -11.27
N PRO A 43 4.20 0.86 -12.06
CA PRO A 43 5.57 1.15 -11.64
C PRO A 43 5.72 2.57 -11.09
N GLY A 44 6.36 2.74 -9.94
CA GLY A 44 6.51 4.03 -9.26
C GLY A 44 5.31 4.45 -8.41
N SER A 45 4.29 3.59 -8.23
CA SER A 45 3.12 3.86 -7.37
C SER A 45 3.36 3.48 -5.91
N GLN A 46 2.43 3.90 -5.02
CA GLN A 46 2.43 3.49 -3.62
C GLN A 46 2.42 1.96 -3.45
N GLN A 47 1.64 1.27 -4.26
CA GLN A 47 1.56 -0.19 -4.17
C GLN A 47 2.83 -0.88 -4.67
N ASP A 48 3.49 -0.32 -5.68
CA ASP A 48 4.79 -0.80 -6.15
C ASP A 48 5.87 -0.62 -5.07
N LEU A 49 5.91 0.54 -4.41
CA LEU A 49 6.78 0.78 -3.25
C LEU A 49 6.51 -0.24 -2.13
N ALA A 50 5.26 -0.38 -1.70
CA ALA A 50 4.88 -1.24 -0.59
C ALA A 50 5.23 -2.71 -0.85
N SER A 51 4.99 -3.22 -2.07
CA SER A 51 5.25 -4.62 -2.42
C SER A 51 6.72 -4.93 -2.68
N THR A 52 7.49 -3.96 -3.18
CA THR A 52 8.89 -4.17 -3.62
C THR A 52 9.90 -3.84 -2.52
N ALA A 53 9.70 -2.74 -1.81
CA ALA A 53 10.65 -2.21 -0.83
C ALA A 53 10.13 -2.25 0.61
N GLY A 54 8.80 -2.31 0.77
CA GLY A 54 8.12 -2.02 2.02
C GLY A 54 7.95 -0.51 2.20
N ASP A 55 6.78 -0.08 2.68
CA ASP A 55 6.43 1.34 2.81
C ASP A 55 6.55 1.86 4.24
N ARG A 56 6.89 1.01 5.23
CA ARG A 56 6.88 1.40 6.64
C ARG A 56 8.05 0.84 7.43
N VAL A 57 8.45 1.59 8.46
CA VAL A 57 9.41 1.18 9.48
C VAL A 57 8.78 1.34 10.86
N PHE A 58 9.16 0.47 11.80
CA PHE A 58 8.60 0.46 13.15
C PHE A 58 9.60 0.99 14.18
N PHE A 59 9.07 1.53 15.28
CA PHE A 59 9.83 2.13 16.34
C PHE A 59 9.54 1.48 17.70
N ALA A 60 10.56 1.45 18.55
CA ALA A 60 10.40 1.07 19.95
C ALA A 60 9.55 2.12 20.69
N TYR A 61 9.10 1.72 21.89
CA TYR A 61 8.33 2.64 22.74
C TYR A 61 9.16 3.88 23.06
N ASP A 62 8.54 5.04 22.88
CA ASP A 62 9.12 6.34 23.17
C ASP A 62 10.45 6.66 22.42
N GLN A 63 10.75 5.94 21.34
CA GLN A 63 11.97 6.12 20.55
C GLN A 63 11.67 6.56 19.12
N ALA A 64 12.67 7.22 18.52
CA ALA A 64 12.70 7.62 17.11
C ALA A 64 13.94 7.05 16.39
N ASP A 65 14.70 6.17 17.03
CA ASP A 65 15.88 5.52 16.45
C ASP A 65 15.46 4.44 15.44
N ILE A 66 16.16 4.40 14.31
CA ILE A 66 15.91 3.42 13.26
C ILE A 66 16.64 2.13 13.61
N SER A 67 15.88 1.04 13.77
CA SER A 67 16.42 -0.30 14.00
C SER A 67 17.19 -0.83 12.79
N SER A 68 17.98 -1.89 12.97
CA SER A 68 18.67 -2.57 11.85
C SER A 68 17.71 -3.07 10.77
N GLU A 69 16.55 -3.58 11.15
CA GLU A 69 15.49 -3.95 10.21
C GLU A 69 14.94 -2.73 9.47
N GLY A 70 14.67 -1.63 10.19
CA GLY A 70 14.26 -0.36 9.60
C GLY A 70 15.28 0.15 8.59
N GLN A 71 16.57 0.07 8.90
CA GLN A 71 17.64 0.47 7.97
C GLN A 71 17.63 -0.37 6.68
N GLN A 72 17.40 -1.67 6.76
CA GLN A 72 17.29 -2.54 5.58
C GLN A 72 16.07 -2.17 4.70
N ILE A 73 14.95 -1.85 5.33
CA ILE A 73 13.75 -1.37 4.62
C ILE A 73 14.07 -0.06 3.90
N LEU A 74 14.68 0.91 4.59
CA LEU A 74 15.03 2.20 4.02
C LEU A 74 16.08 2.11 2.90
N GLN A 75 17.01 1.15 2.97
CA GLN A 75 17.92 0.87 1.85
C GLN A 75 17.16 0.42 0.61
N ARG A 76 16.17 -0.46 0.74
CA ARG A 76 15.31 -0.88 -0.39
C ARG A 76 14.47 0.28 -0.91
N GLN A 77 13.92 1.11 -0.02
CA GLN A 77 13.17 2.31 -0.41
C GLN A 77 14.06 3.31 -1.17
N ALA A 78 15.30 3.53 -0.72
CA ALA A 78 16.24 4.40 -1.42
C ALA A 78 16.57 3.88 -2.83
N GLN A 79 16.83 2.58 -2.98
CA GLN A 79 17.04 1.95 -4.30
C GLN A 79 15.80 2.10 -5.20
N TRP A 80 14.61 1.94 -4.65
CA TRP A 80 13.36 2.15 -5.36
C TRP A 80 13.21 3.62 -5.80
N LEU A 81 13.44 4.58 -4.90
CA LEU A 81 13.39 6.01 -5.21
C LEU A 81 14.47 6.46 -6.23
N GLN A 82 15.63 5.79 -6.27
CA GLN A 82 16.66 6.00 -7.30
C GLN A 82 16.21 5.50 -8.67
N ARG A 83 15.45 4.39 -8.71
CA ARG A 83 14.85 3.86 -9.96
C ARG A 83 13.75 4.77 -10.50
N TYR A 84 13.05 5.49 -9.63
CA TYR A 84 11.95 6.40 -10.00
C TYR A 84 12.30 7.86 -9.64
N PRO A 85 13.18 8.53 -10.38
CA PRO A 85 13.74 9.84 -10.01
C PRO A 85 12.70 10.96 -9.97
N ASN A 86 11.58 10.82 -10.66
CA ASN A 86 10.49 11.82 -10.69
C ASN A 86 9.49 11.66 -9.54
N VAL A 87 9.58 10.59 -8.75
CA VAL A 87 8.68 10.36 -7.62
C VAL A 87 9.16 11.15 -6.41
N SER A 88 8.26 11.87 -5.77
CA SER A 88 8.45 12.48 -4.44
C SER A 88 7.60 11.73 -3.41
N VAL A 89 8.03 11.79 -2.16
CA VAL A 89 7.38 11.08 -1.06
C VAL A 89 7.17 11.98 0.14
N THR A 90 6.15 11.64 0.92
CA THR A 90 5.93 12.20 2.26
C THR A 90 6.13 11.09 3.29
N ILE A 91 6.93 11.38 4.32
CA ILE A 91 7.11 10.47 5.45
C ILE A 91 6.13 10.87 6.54
N GLU A 92 5.23 9.96 6.86
CA GLU A 92 4.23 10.14 7.92
C GLU A 92 4.74 9.52 9.22
N GLY A 93 4.79 10.31 10.30
CA GLY A 93 5.17 9.84 11.62
C GLY A 93 3.96 9.56 12.49
N HIS A 94 3.92 8.36 13.06
CA HIS A 94 2.80 7.87 13.89
C HIS A 94 3.29 7.36 15.25
N CYS A 95 2.38 7.42 16.23
CA CYS A 95 2.60 6.97 17.60
C CYS A 95 1.46 6.07 18.06
N ASP A 96 1.69 5.32 19.14
CA ASP A 96 0.61 4.68 19.88
C ASP A 96 -0.18 5.72 20.70
N GLU A 97 -1.27 5.30 21.32
CA GLU A 97 -2.22 6.22 21.99
C GLU A 97 -1.69 6.82 23.31
N ARG A 98 -0.63 6.27 23.89
CA ARG A 98 -0.10 6.65 25.20
C ARG A 98 0.58 8.03 25.15
N GLY A 99 0.33 8.84 26.18
CA GLY A 99 0.85 10.20 26.27
C GLY A 99 -0.10 11.28 25.73
N THR A 100 0.31 12.54 25.86
CA THR A 100 -0.47 13.69 25.39
C THR A 100 -0.44 13.80 23.86
N ARG A 101 -1.39 14.53 23.31
CA ARG A 101 -1.45 14.81 21.87
C ARG A 101 -0.21 15.56 21.37
N GLU A 102 0.16 16.60 22.09
CA GLU A 102 1.31 17.47 21.78
C GLU A 102 2.62 16.68 21.78
N TYR A 103 2.81 15.85 22.81
CA TYR A 103 3.98 14.99 22.93
C TYR A 103 4.08 14.02 21.74
N ASN A 104 2.98 13.34 21.40
CA ASN A 104 2.95 12.38 20.30
C ASN A 104 3.12 13.06 18.94
N LEU A 105 2.62 14.29 18.76
CA LEU A 105 2.86 15.06 17.54
C LEU A 105 4.35 15.33 17.35
N ALA A 106 5.03 15.75 18.43
CA ALA A 106 6.48 15.98 18.42
C ALA A 106 7.28 14.69 18.22
N LEU A 107 6.85 13.56 18.85
CA LEU A 107 7.50 12.26 18.67
C LEU A 107 7.33 11.73 17.24
N GLY A 108 6.14 11.86 16.68
CA GLY A 108 5.86 11.47 15.29
C GLY A 108 6.71 12.28 14.30
N GLU A 109 6.89 13.59 14.53
CA GLU A 109 7.79 14.41 13.70
C GLU A 109 9.25 13.93 13.81
N ARG A 110 9.75 13.63 15.01
CA ARG A 110 11.11 13.08 15.16
C ARG A 110 11.29 11.76 14.41
N ARG A 111 10.28 10.89 14.42
CA ARG A 111 10.27 9.62 13.66
C ARG A 111 10.30 9.85 12.15
N ALA A 112 9.43 10.72 11.64
CA ALA A 112 9.41 11.08 10.23
C ALA A 112 10.75 11.69 9.79
N GLN A 113 11.32 12.59 10.60
CA GLN A 113 12.63 13.21 10.32
C GLN A 113 13.77 12.18 10.35
N ALA A 114 13.74 11.20 11.27
CA ALA A 114 14.74 10.14 11.32
C ALA A 114 14.74 9.31 10.02
N VAL A 115 13.55 8.92 9.51
CA VAL A 115 13.40 8.23 8.21
C VAL A 115 13.94 9.09 7.07
N LYS A 116 13.54 10.37 6.99
CA LYS A 116 14.04 11.31 5.98
C LYS A 116 15.57 11.42 6.01
N ASN A 117 16.17 11.56 7.18
CA ASN A 117 17.62 11.68 7.32
C ASN A 117 18.36 10.47 6.77
N VAL A 118 17.85 9.25 7.02
CA VAL A 118 18.42 8.02 6.44
C VAL A 118 18.29 7.98 4.92
N LEU A 119 17.11 8.32 4.37
CA LEU A 119 16.92 8.35 2.91
C LEU A 119 17.85 9.38 2.24
N VAL A 120 18.01 10.56 2.85
CA VAL A 120 18.94 11.60 2.34
C VAL A 120 20.38 11.12 2.43
N ALA A 121 20.79 10.48 3.52
CA ALA A 121 22.13 9.90 3.66
C ALA A 121 22.39 8.78 2.62
N LEU A 122 21.33 8.09 2.17
CA LEU A 122 21.39 7.09 1.08
C LEU A 122 21.31 7.72 -0.33
N GLY A 123 21.40 9.06 -0.42
CA GLY A 123 21.51 9.78 -1.69
C GLY A 123 20.20 10.24 -2.31
N ILE A 124 19.08 10.20 -1.58
CA ILE A 124 17.82 10.76 -2.08
C ILE A 124 17.81 12.29 -1.83
N PRO A 125 17.56 13.13 -2.87
CA PRO A 125 17.51 14.57 -2.70
C PRO A 125 16.48 15.00 -1.64
N ALA A 126 16.87 15.83 -0.70
CA ALA A 126 16.00 16.28 0.41
C ALA A 126 14.71 16.96 -0.08
N ALA A 127 14.74 17.59 -1.25
CA ALA A 127 13.57 18.23 -1.87
C ALA A 127 12.48 17.23 -2.32
N ARG A 128 12.84 15.94 -2.47
CA ARG A 128 11.89 14.87 -2.84
C ARG A 128 11.23 14.22 -1.62
N VAL A 129 11.66 14.56 -0.40
CA VAL A 129 11.20 13.90 0.82
C VAL A 129 10.63 14.94 1.77
N SER A 130 9.32 14.96 1.94
CA SER A 130 8.62 15.78 2.92
C SER A 130 8.33 14.96 4.19
N THR A 131 8.08 15.64 5.31
CA THR A 131 7.66 15.01 6.58
C THR A 131 6.34 15.57 7.05
N ILE A 132 5.55 14.75 7.71
CA ILE A 132 4.36 15.14 8.44
C ILE A 132 4.16 14.22 9.65
N SER A 133 3.73 14.77 10.77
CA SER A 133 3.36 13.99 11.95
C SER A 133 1.84 13.95 12.11
N TYR A 134 1.32 12.78 12.31
CA TYR A 134 -0.06 12.56 12.76
C TYR A 134 -0.12 12.21 14.26
N GLY A 135 1.04 12.08 14.91
CA GLY A 135 1.08 11.68 16.31
C GLY A 135 0.27 10.40 16.53
N LYS A 136 -0.67 10.43 17.47
CA LYS A 136 -1.57 9.31 17.79
C LYS A 136 -2.94 9.38 17.10
N GLU A 137 -3.18 10.39 16.25
CA GLU A 137 -4.50 10.69 15.69
C GLU A 137 -4.92 9.75 14.55
N ARG A 138 -3.97 8.98 13.99
CA ARG A 138 -4.22 8.03 12.90
C ARG A 138 -3.65 6.65 13.23
N PRO A 139 -4.27 5.92 14.17
CA PRO A 139 -3.84 4.56 14.47
C PRO A 139 -4.10 3.62 13.29
N GLU A 140 -3.18 2.70 13.05
CA GLU A 140 -3.38 1.58 12.09
C GLU A 140 -4.34 0.54 12.67
N ILE A 141 -4.14 0.24 13.95
CA ILE A 141 -4.98 -0.69 14.70
C ILE A 141 -5.53 0.03 15.92
N PRO A 142 -6.88 0.21 16.01
CA PRO A 142 -7.51 0.98 17.07
C PRO A 142 -7.79 0.13 18.33
N HIS A 143 -6.83 -0.71 18.74
CA HIS A 143 -6.92 -1.51 19.97
C HIS A 143 -5.84 -1.11 20.97
N SER A 144 -6.16 -1.24 22.26
CA SER A 144 -5.32 -0.82 23.39
C SER A 144 -4.58 -2.03 23.98
N ASP A 145 -3.68 -2.63 23.17
CA ASP A 145 -2.81 -3.74 23.57
C ASP A 145 -1.39 -3.55 23.00
N ASP A 146 -0.42 -4.27 23.54
CA ASP A 146 0.99 -4.11 23.19
C ASP A 146 1.27 -4.43 21.71
N GLN A 147 0.55 -5.37 21.11
CA GLN A 147 0.70 -5.71 19.70
C GLN A 147 0.22 -4.59 18.80
N SER A 148 -0.95 -4.02 19.11
CA SER A 148 -1.53 -2.87 18.40
C SER A 148 -0.64 -1.63 18.57
N TYR A 149 -0.13 -1.38 19.77
CA TYR A 149 0.82 -0.29 20.01
C TYR A 149 2.08 -0.43 19.17
N ALA A 150 2.64 -1.64 19.04
CA ALA A 150 3.82 -1.88 18.22
C ALA A 150 3.56 -1.55 16.74
N GLN A 151 2.39 -1.88 16.21
CA GLN A 151 2.00 -1.56 14.82
C GLN A 151 1.72 -0.06 14.62
N ASN A 152 1.24 0.63 15.65
CA ASN A 152 0.95 2.05 15.59
C ASN A 152 2.22 2.92 15.63
N ARG A 153 3.29 2.46 16.29
CA ARG A 153 4.59 3.17 16.35
C ARG A 153 5.36 2.97 15.05
N ARG A 154 5.03 3.75 14.03
CA ARG A 154 5.59 3.57 12.68
C ARG A 154 5.91 4.88 11.97
N GLY A 155 6.77 4.80 10.98
CA GLY A 155 6.97 5.79 9.95
C GLY A 155 6.53 5.21 8.61
N VAL A 156 5.64 5.88 7.88
CA VAL A 156 5.10 5.43 6.60
C VAL A 156 5.61 6.32 5.49
N THR A 157 6.12 5.72 4.42
CA THR A 157 6.53 6.42 3.21
C THR A 157 5.38 6.39 2.20
N THR A 158 4.81 7.55 1.92
CA THR A 158 3.69 7.74 0.98
C THR A 158 4.17 8.43 -0.29
N VAL A 159 3.78 7.89 -1.45
CA VAL A 159 4.05 8.48 -2.78
C VAL A 159 3.07 9.64 -2.99
N ASN A 160 3.58 10.80 -3.43
CA ASN A 160 2.78 12.02 -3.69
C ASN A 160 2.14 11.99 -5.08
#